data_aa17b1b34b9185723fdeab07fa52b728
#
_entry.id   aa17b1b34b9185723fdeab07fa52b728
#
_cell.length_a   1.000
_cell.length_b   1.000
_cell.length_c   1.000
_cell.angle_alpha   90.00
_cell.angle_beta   90.00
_cell.angle_gamma   90.00
#
_symmetry.space_group_name_H-M   'P 1'
#
loop_
_entity.id
_entity.type
_entity.pdbx_description
1 polymer ?
#
loop_
_entity_poly.entity_id
_entity_poly.type
_entity_poly.pdbx_seq_one_letter_code
_entity_poly.pdbx_strand_id
1 'polypeptide(L)'
;LYRFNAKAVSNIGGLIINRQGGSDNGYVPIPKPTYTLEEPIKIRTIHNIDEQKVEYIQKFINKCKERNIQLVFQISPGYMMAGLDTYDVLKSIANKNDVPFLDYLSIGLFLDHPEYFKDEHHLCHQGALLYTSIFAHDLKKIL
;
A
#
# COMPACT_ATOMS: atom_id res chain seq x y z
N LEU A 1 6.48 9.94 19.89
CA LEU A 1 6.41 9.03 21.06
C LEU A 1 4.99 8.49 21.27
N TYR A 2 3.93 9.31 21.19
CA TYR A 2 2.54 8.89 21.44
C TYR A 2 1.99 7.84 20.46
N ARG A 3 2.39 7.86 19.19
CA ARG A 3 1.94 6.86 18.19
C ARG A 3 2.45 5.44 18.44
N PHE A 4 3.64 5.30 19.02
CA PHE A 4 4.21 3.99 19.33
C PHE A 4 3.57 3.35 20.56
N ASN A 5 3.23 4.14 21.56
CA ASN A 5 2.58 3.65 22.77
C ASN A 5 1.16 3.14 22.53
N ALA A 6 0.37 3.83 21.67
CA ALA A 6 -0.97 3.37 21.33
C ALA A 6 -0.96 2.02 20.59
N LYS A 7 0.01 1.80 19.70
CA LYS A 7 0.18 0.53 18.99
C LYS A 7 0.67 -0.61 19.90
N ALA A 8 1.59 -0.32 20.83
CA ALA A 8 2.04 -1.28 21.81
C ALA A 8 0.91 -1.71 22.75
N VAL A 9 0.13 -0.75 23.27
CA VAL A 9 -1.03 -1.03 24.12
C VAL A 9 -2.12 -1.80 23.38
N SER A 10 -2.40 -1.47 22.11
CA SER A 10 -3.39 -2.21 21.31
C SER A 10 -2.93 -3.63 21.00
N ASN A 11 -1.63 -3.86 20.81
CA ASN A 11 -1.07 -5.19 20.56
C ASN A 11 -1.09 -6.04 21.85
N ILE A 12 -0.75 -5.47 22.99
CA ILE A 12 -0.85 -6.15 24.30
C ILE A 12 -2.32 -6.43 24.64
N GLY A 13 -3.22 -5.47 24.42
CA GLY A 13 -4.65 -5.66 24.57
C GLY A 13 -5.22 -6.77 23.68
N GLY A 14 -4.73 -6.88 22.43
CA GLY A 14 -5.08 -7.94 21.49
C GLY A 14 -4.58 -9.32 21.90
N LEU A 15 -3.47 -9.40 22.65
CA LEU A 15 -2.94 -10.64 23.24
C LEU A 15 -3.72 -11.10 24.47
N ILE A 16 -4.24 -10.15 25.25
CA ILE A 16 -4.98 -10.44 26.50
C ILE A 16 -6.47 -10.68 26.21
N ILE A 17 -7.03 -9.92 25.29
CA ILE A 17 -8.43 -10.09 24.85
C ILE A 17 -8.39 -11.03 23.64
N ASN A 18 -8.70 -12.29 23.86
CA ASN A 18 -8.89 -13.26 22.80
C ASN A 18 -10.02 -12.75 21.87
N ARG A 19 -9.67 -11.88 20.90
CA ARG A 19 -10.60 -11.40 19.90
C ARG A 19 -11.00 -12.60 19.05
N GLN A 20 -12.17 -13.14 19.33
CA GLN A 20 -12.90 -14.07 18.46
C GLN A 20 -13.26 -13.37 17.13
N GLY A 21 -12.28 -13.05 16.35
CA GLY A 21 -12.43 -12.54 15.02
C GLY A 21 -11.26 -13.13 14.25
N GLY A 22 -11.54 -14.17 13.47
CA GLY A 22 -10.55 -14.96 12.78
C GLY A 22 -9.57 -14.13 11.97
N SER A 23 -8.43 -13.80 12.58
CA SER A 23 -7.29 -13.31 11.85
C SER A 23 -6.38 -14.50 11.58
N ASP A 24 -6.24 -14.87 10.33
CA ASP A 24 -5.22 -15.81 9.92
C ASP A 24 -3.88 -15.08 9.87
N ASN A 25 -3.04 -15.30 10.88
CA ASN A 25 -1.72 -14.64 11.02
C ASN A 25 -1.76 -13.10 10.90
N GLY A 26 -2.81 -12.46 11.42
CA GLY A 26 -2.99 -11.01 11.38
C GLY A 26 -3.82 -10.50 10.19
N TYR A 27 -4.21 -11.36 9.26
CA TYR A 27 -5.13 -11.01 8.19
C TYR A 27 -6.57 -11.05 8.66
N VAL A 28 -7.30 -9.96 8.44
CA VAL A 28 -8.74 -9.85 8.71
C VAL A 28 -9.45 -9.67 7.38
N PRO A 29 -10.22 -10.67 6.91
CA PRO A 29 -10.95 -10.54 5.66
C PRO A 29 -12.04 -9.47 5.77
N ILE A 30 -12.02 -8.51 4.87
CA ILE A 30 -13.04 -7.45 4.79
C ILE A 30 -14.13 -7.93 3.82
N PRO A 31 -15.41 -7.99 4.23
CA PRO A 31 -16.49 -8.39 3.35
C PRO A 31 -16.69 -7.38 2.20
N LYS A 32 -17.35 -7.81 1.14
CA LYS A 32 -17.77 -6.91 0.07
C LYS A 32 -18.66 -5.80 0.64
N PRO A 33 -18.63 -4.60 0.03
CA PRO A 33 -19.57 -3.55 0.39
C PRO A 33 -21.00 -3.96 0.04
N THR A 34 -21.94 -3.39 0.77
CA THR A 34 -23.38 -3.51 0.47
C THR A 34 -23.85 -2.48 -0.56
N TYR A 35 -22.97 -1.57 -0.96
CA TYR A 35 -23.19 -0.52 -1.95
C TYR A 35 -22.13 -0.64 -3.06
N THR A 36 -22.41 -0.10 -4.22
CA THR A 36 -21.46 -0.03 -5.33
C THR A 36 -20.78 1.34 -5.31
N LEU A 37 -19.45 1.35 -5.48
CA LEU A 37 -18.72 2.59 -5.73
C LEU A 37 -19.08 3.06 -7.15
N GLU A 38 -19.56 4.29 -7.29
CA GLU A 38 -20.07 4.79 -8.56
C GLU A 38 -18.94 5.24 -9.50
N GLU A 39 -18.00 6.03 -8.96
CA GLU A 39 -16.85 6.53 -9.72
C GLU A 39 -15.57 6.53 -8.89
N PRO A 40 -14.40 6.33 -9.54
CA PRO A 40 -13.12 6.49 -8.85
C PRO A 40 -12.92 7.91 -8.33
N ILE A 41 -12.36 8.04 -7.14
CA ILE A 41 -12.04 9.34 -6.56
C ILE A 41 -10.99 10.04 -7.42
N LYS A 42 -11.28 11.29 -7.80
CA LYS A 42 -10.30 12.18 -8.44
C LYS A 42 -9.35 12.73 -7.38
N ILE A 43 -8.09 12.32 -7.49
CA ILE A 43 -7.06 12.80 -6.57
C ILE A 43 -6.60 14.18 -7.02
N ARG A 44 -6.54 15.11 -6.06
CA ARG A 44 -5.99 16.44 -6.31
C ARG A 44 -4.48 16.35 -6.50
N THR A 45 -3.97 17.04 -7.51
CA THR A 45 -2.54 17.25 -7.71
C THR A 45 -1.96 17.98 -6.47
N ILE A 46 -0.94 17.39 -5.86
CA ILE A 46 -0.24 18.01 -4.73
C ILE A 46 0.99 18.69 -5.29
N HIS A 47 1.00 20.01 -5.28
CA HIS A 47 2.11 20.80 -5.82
C HIS A 47 3.30 20.96 -4.86
N ASN A 48 3.10 20.69 -3.56
CA ASN A 48 4.15 20.84 -2.55
C ASN A 48 4.72 19.50 -2.13
N ILE A 49 5.96 19.27 -2.54
CA ILE A 49 6.74 18.10 -2.11
C ILE A 49 7.41 18.46 -0.78
N ASP A 50 7.23 17.61 0.20
CA ASP A 50 7.92 17.70 1.49
C ASP A 50 9.36 17.20 1.33
N GLU A 51 10.30 18.11 1.19
CA GLU A 51 11.73 17.82 1.00
C GLU A 51 12.29 16.96 2.14
N GLN A 52 11.81 17.15 3.36
CA GLN A 52 12.25 16.36 4.50
C GLN A 52 11.85 14.88 4.34
N LYS A 53 10.66 14.61 3.82
CA LYS A 53 10.23 13.23 3.51
C LYS A 53 11.08 12.61 2.40
N VAL A 54 11.41 13.38 1.37
CA VAL A 54 12.31 12.93 0.30
C VAL A 54 13.69 12.58 0.87
N GLU A 55 14.24 13.42 1.74
CA GLU A 55 15.52 13.14 2.41
C GLU A 55 15.47 11.85 3.24
N TYR A 56 14.39 11.62 4.00
CA TYR A 56 14.24 10.39 4.77
C TYR A 56 14.10 9.15 3.89
N ILE A 57 13.40 9.24 2.76
CA ILE A 57 13.32 8.14 1.79
C ILE A 57 14.71 7.82 1.26
N GLN A 58 15.50 8.81 0.89
CA GLN A 58 16.87 8.60 0.42
C GLN A 58 17.77 7.97 1.50
N LYS A 59 17.69 8.43 2.75
CA LYS A 59 18.38 7.83 3.88
C LYS A 59 17.99 6.36 4.08
N PHE A 60 16.70 6.06 3.93
CA PHE A 60 16.19 4.68 4.04
C PHE A 60 16.76 3.79 2.94
N ILE A 61 16.75 4.24 1.68
CA ILE A 61 17.31 3.52 0.54
C ILE A 61 18.82 3.23 0.79
N ASN A 62 19.56 4.26 1.17
CA ASN A 62 20.99 4.13 1.44
C ASN A 62 21.26 3.09 2.53
N LYS A 63 20.43 3.11 3.59
CA LYS A 63 20.55 2.15 4.69
C LYS A 63 20.23 0.72 4.28
N CYS A 64 19.30 0.51 3.37
CA CYS A 64 19.04 -0.80 2.79
C CYS A 64 20.24 -1.29 1.95
N LYS A 65 20.80 -0.41 1.11
CA LYS A 65 22.00 -0.73 0.31
C LYS A 65 23.20 -1.08 1.17
N GLU A 66 23.50 -0.29 2.21
CA GLU A 66 24.59 -0.56 3.16
C GLU A 66 24.48 -1.92 3.84
N ARG A 67 23.28 -2.43 4.00
CA ARG A 67 22.99 -3.70 4.68
C ARG A 67 22.70 -4.85 3.72
N ASN A 68 22.87 -4.64 2.41
CA ASN A 68 22.52 -5.62 1.38
C ASN A 68 21.06 -6.10 1.46
N ILE A 69 20.14 -5.21 1.85
CA ILE A 69 18.71 -5.48 1.88
C ILE A 69 18.14 -5.14 0.50
N GLN A 70 17.52 -6.12 -0.14
CA GLN A 70 16.81 -5.90 -1.39
C GLN A 70 15.53 -5.12 -1.11
N LEU A 71 15.42 -3.94 -1.72
CA LEU A 71 14.30 -3.03 -1.52
C LEU A 71 13.43 -3.00 -2.77
N VAL A 72 12.13 -3.08 -2.57
CA VAL A 72 11.10 -2.90 -3.61
C VAL A 72 10.09 -1.90 -3.10
N PHE A 73 9.76 -0.89 -3.88
CA PHE A 73 8.64 0.00 -3.59
C PHE A 73 7.39 -0.49 -4.30
N GLN A 74 6.25 -0.35 -3.64
CA GLN A 74 4.98 -0.67 -4.26
C GLN A 74 3.87 0.30 -3.82
N ILE A 75 2.90 0.54 -4.69
CA ILE A 75 1.64 1.20 -4.37
C ILE A 75 0.52 0.17 -4.58
N SER A 76 -0.24 -0.09 -3.52
CA SER A 76 -1.41 -0.98 -3.58
C SER A 76 -2.53 -0.37 -4.43
N PRO A 77 -3.43 -1.19 -4.97
CA PRO A 77 -4.63 -0.68 -5.62
C PRO A 77 -5.47 0.20 -4.68
N GLY A 78 -6.03 1.26 -5.22
CA GLY A 78 -7.01 2.12 -4.60
C GLY A 78 -8.06 2.51 -5.63
N TYR A 79 -9.30 2.74 -5.22
CA TYR A 79 -10.36 3.17 -6.12
C TYR A 79 -10.25 4.68 -6.36
N MET A 80 -9.19 5.06 -7.09
CA MET A 80 -8.79 6.43 -7.31
C MET A 80 -8.29 6.60 -8.74
N MET A 81 -8.55 7.73 -9.36
CA MET A 81 -7.94 8.04 -10.67
C MET A 81 -6.45 8.30 -10.47
N ALA A 82 -5.64 7.60 -11.27
CA ALA A 82 -4.19 7.77 -11.30
C ALA A 82 -3.78 9.18 -11.72
N GLY A 83 -2.61 9.63 -11.31
CA GLY A 83 -2.03 10.92 -11.69
C GLY A 83 -1.65 11.78 -10.49
N LEU A 84 -1.10 11.18 -9.45
CA LEU A 84 -0.54 11.91 -8.33
C LEU A 84 0.92 12.26 -8.60
N ASP A 85 1.22 13.53 -8.76
CA ASP A 85 2.60 14.03 -8.88
C ASP A 85 3.50 13.53 -7.75
N THR A 86 2.93 13.29 -6.58
CA THR A 86 3.65 12.72 -5.43
C THR A 86 4.23 11.33 -5.73
N TYR A 87 3.48 10.47 -6.42
CA TYR A 87 3.99 9.15 -6.79
C TYR A 87 5.01 9.21 -7.92
N ASP A 88 4.91 10.19 -8.80
CA ASP A 88 5.93 10.41 -9.83
C ASP A 88 7.27 10.81 -9.22
N VAL A 89 7.26 11.56 -8.14
CA VAL A 89 8.47 11.86 -7.35
C VAL A 89 9.05 10.58 -6.75
N LEU A 90 8.22 9.72 -6.15
CA LEU A 90 8.67 8.44 -5.60
C LEU A 90 9.22 7.51 -6.68
N LYS A 91 8.55 7.43 -7.84
CA LYS A 91 9.03 6.68 -9.01
C LYS A 91 10.38 7.21 -9.48
N SER A 92 10.54 8.53 -9.55
CA SER A 92 11.81 9.16 -9.92
C SER A 92 12.93 8.82 -8.93
N ILE A 93 12.66 8.87 -7.63
CA ILE A 93 13.61 8.49 -6.58
C ILE A 93 13.98 7.00 -6.70
N ALA A 94 13.01 6.13 -6.88
CA ALA A 94 13.23 4.71 -7.06
C ALA A 94 14.13 4.43 -8.27
N ASN A 95 13.81 5.00 -9.42
CA ASN A 95 14.59 4.85 -10.66
C ASN A 95 16.03 5.36 -10.51
N LYS A 96 16.24 6.52 -9.88
CA LYS A 96 17.58 7.07 -9.63
C LYS A 96 18.44 6.20 -8.72
N ASN A 97 17.81 5.33 -7.94
CA ASN A 97 18.46 4.47 -6.97
C ASN A 97 18.49 2.99 -7.38
N ASP A 98 18.02 2.65 -8.58
CA ASP A 98 17.85 1.26 -9.05
C ASP A 98 16.98 0.42 -8.12
N VAL A 99 15.94 1.04 -7.54
CA VAL A 99 14.95 0.36 -6.70
C VAL A 99 13.73 0.04 -7.57
N PRO A 100 13.33 -1.24 -7.69
CA PRO A 100 12.11 -1.61 -8.40
C PRO A 100 10.89 -0.91 -7.80
N PHE A 101 9.99 -0.41 -8.67
CA PHE A 101 8.76 0.26 -8.28
C PHE A 101 7.56 -0.42 -8.94
N LEU A 102 6.70 -1.04 -8.14
CA LEU A 102 5.48 -1.71 -8.58
C LEU A 102 4.27 -0.79 -8.35
N ASP A 103 3.68 -0.32 -9.43
CA ASP A 103 2.50 0.56 -9.39
C ASP A 103 1.23 -0.22 -9.73
N TYR A 104 0.43 -0.52 -8.71
CA TYR A 104 -0.87 -1.18 -8.88
C TYR A 104 -2.05 -0.20 -8.78
N LEU A 105 -1.80 1.08 -8.50
CA LEU A 105 -2.84 2.10 -8.42
C LEU A 105 -3.43 2.41 -9.81
N SER A 106 -2.55 2.42 -10.84
CA SER A 106 -2.91 2.81 -12.21
C SER A 106 -3.36 1.63 -13.08
N ILE A 107 -3.51 0.43 -12.52
CA ILE A 107 -3.90 -0.75 -13.29
C ILE A 107 -5.41 -0.80 -13.46
N GLY A 108 -5.89 -0.74 -14.70
CA GLY A 108 -7.31 -0.83 -15.05
C GLY A 108 -8.01 -2.05 -14.48
N LEU A 109 -7.29 -3.16 -14.29
CA LEU A 109 -7.79 -4.38 -13.65
C LEU A 109 -8.51 -4.13 -12.30
N PHE A 110 -8.10 -3.12 -11.56
CA PHE A 110 -8.75 -2.76 -10.30
C PHE A 110 -9.71 -1.59 -10.48
N LEU A 111 -9.34 -0.57 -11.25
CA LEU A 111 -10.19 0.61 -11.45
C LEU A 111 -11.50 0.29 -12.18
N ASP A 112 -11.46 -0.68 -13.09
CA ASP A 112 -12.65 -1.13 -13.85
C ASP A 112 -13.55 -2.09 -13.04
N HIS A 113 -13.14 -2.45 -11.81
CA HIS A 113 -13.77 -3.45 -10.96
C HIS A 113 -14.05 -2.96 -9.54
N PRO A 114 -15.05 -2.05 -9.35
CA PRO A 114 -15.38 -1.51 -8.03
C PRO A 114 -15.75 -2.57 -7.00
N GLU A 115 -16.20 -3.74 -7.44
CA GLU A 115 -16.54 -4.88 -6.57
C GLU A 115 -15.34 -5.48 -5.83
N TYR A 116 -14.11 -5.16 -6.21
CA TYR A 116 -12.91 -5.55 -5.49
C TYR A 116 -12.59 -4.64 -4.30
N PHE A 117 -13.31 -3.54 -4.15
CA PHE A 117 -13.10 -2.60 -3.06
C PHE A 117 -14.20 -2.66 -2.01
N LYS A 118 -13.83 -2.39 -0.76
CA LYS A 118 -14.76 -2.16 0.34
C LYS A 118 -15.19 -0.70 0.40
N ASP A 119 -14.26 0.18 0.14
CA ASP A 119 -14.38 1.63 0.03
C ASP A 119 -13.26 2.14 -0.89
N GLU A 120 -13.11 3.44 -1.01
CA GLU A 120 -12.15 4.05 -1.93
C GLU A 120 -10.67 3.69 -1.67
N HIS A 121 -10.37 3.20 -0.47
CA HIS A 121 -9.00 2.95 -0.02
C HIS A 121 -8.69 1.49 0.31
N HIS A 122 -9.70 0.68 0.53
CA HIS A 122 -9.55 -0.68 1.02
C HIS A 122 -10.10 -1.71 0.04
N LEU A 123 -9.29 -2.69 -0.28
CA LEU A 123 -9.75 -3.88 -0.99
C LEU A 123 -10.64 -4.74 -0.08
N CYS A 124 -11.72 -5.29 -0.64
CA CYS A 124 -12.44 -6.37 0.02
C CYS A 124 -11.61 -7.66 -0.03
N HIS A 125 -12.04 -8.71 0.67
CA HIS A 125 -11.32 -9.99 0.73
C HIS A 125 -10.96 -10.52 -0.68
N GLN A 126 -11.89 -10.49 -1.61
CA GLN A 126 -11.67 -10.99 -2.97
C GLN A 126 -10.65 -10.15 -3.74
N GLY A 127 -10.73 -8.82 -3.64
CA GLY A 127 -9.75 -7.91 -4.23
C GLY A 127 -8.36 -8.09 -3.62
N ALA A 128 -8.28 -8.28 -2.30
CA ALA A 128 -7.03 -8.52 -1.60
C ALA A 128 -6.36 -9.84 -2.03
N LEU A 129 -7.11 -10.91 -2.22
CA LEU A 129 -6.58 -12.18 -2.73
C LEU A 129 -6.02 -12.03 -4.14
N LEU A 130 -6.77 -11.38 -5.03
CA LEU A 130 -6.31 -11.11 -6.40
C LEU A 130 -5.03 -10.28 -6.40
N TYR A 131 -5.04 -9.16 -5.67
CA TYR A 131 -3.86 -8.30 -5.55
C TYR A 131 -2.63 -9.05 -5.02
N THR A 132 -2.79 -9.82 -3.94
CA THR A 132 -1.69 -10.58 -3.35
C THR A 132 -1.11 -11.60 -4.33
N SER A 133 -1.96 -12.26 -5.14
CA SER A 133 -1.51 -13.20 -6.17
C SER A 133 -0.68 -12.52 -7.25
N ILE A 134 -1.13 -11.36 -7.75
CA ILE A 134 -0.42 -10.57 -8.76
C ILE A 134 0.91 -10.06 -8.18
N PHE A 135 0.87 -9.46 -7.00
CA PHE A 135 2.05 -8.95 -6.32
C PHE A 135 3.11 -10.04 -6.10
N ALA A 136 2.70 -11.21 -5.61
CA ALA A 136 3.61 -12.33 -5.40
C ALA A 136 4.24 -12.84 -6.71
N HIS A 137 3.48 -12.83 -7.80
CA HIS A 137 4.00 -13.18 -9.12
C HIS A 137 5.05 -12.18 -9.62
N ASP A 138 4.76 -10.89 -9.49
CA ASP A 138 5.67 -9.84 -9.94
C ASP A 138 6.92 -9.74 -9.06
N LEU A 139 6.76 -9.93 -7.76
CA LEU A 139 7.88 -9.98 -6.82
C LEU A 139 8.88 -11.10 -7.16
N LYS A 140 8.37 -12.28 -7.56
CA LYS A 140 9.23 -13.40 -8.00
C LYS A 140 10.07 -13.11 -9.24
N LYS A 141 9.68 -12.14 -10.08
CA LYS A 141 10.47 -11.74 -11.25
C LYS A 141 11.59 -10.77 -10.88
N ILE A 142 11.48 -10.13 -9.72
CA ILE A 142 12.43 -9.14 -9.23
C ILE A 142 13.49 -9.79 -8.34
N LEU A 143 13.10 -10.82 -7.59
CA LEU A 143 13.98 -11.60 -6.70
C LEU A 143 14.75 -12.68 -7.46
#